data_eebae0c1dc6f0b18b9ed5269979db7d9
#
_entry.id   eebae0c1dc6f0b18b9ed5269979db7d9
#
_cell.length_a   1.000
_cell.length_b   1.000
_cell.length_c   1.000
_cell.angle_alpha   90.00
_cell.angle_beta   90.00
_cell.angle_gamma   90.00
#
_symmetry.space_group_name_H-M   'P 1'
#
loop_
_entity.id
_entity.type
_entity.pdbx_description
1 polymer ?
#
loop_
_entity_poly.entity_id
_entity_poly.type
_entity_poly.pdbx_seq_one_letter_code
_entity_poly.pdbx_strand_id
1 'polypeptide(L)'
;MEQQLPENIMRKAVKGISYIAHPLRLRILEYLDVNGSSSVSAITKALGEEQVIISQSLKKMREANLVRTNRRGIFIYYDICEEYPASIFTCLRKLYAMMTDNFYFLEDDVKAILPSDYTMMTANYDKMRIVEFLTLCGPQNVTEIVNGIGSEQLKVSQYLKRLKDDGFVISRRQGRFVIYDITQGVHKTCIQCIHKRYDSLEDKGAF
;
A
#
# COMPACT_ATOMS: atom_id res chain seq x y z
N MET A 1 1.34 -16.41 19.17
CA MET A 1 1.06 -16.42 17.70
C MET A 1 0.50 -15.05 17.39
N GLU A 2 1.11 -14.33 16.47
CA GLU A 2 0.53 -13.08 15.97
C GLU A 2 -0.85 -13.39 15.37
N GLN A 3 -1.86 -12.63 15.77
CA GLN A 3 -3.24 -12.83 15.34
C GLN A 3 -3.48 -12.04 14.06
N GLN A 4 -4.34 -12.55 13.17
CA GLN A 4 -4.76 -11.80 11.97
C GLN A 4 -5.46 -10.49 12.39
N LEU A 5 -5.24 -9.44 11.60
CA LEU A 5 -5.91 -8.15 11.82
C LEU A 5 -7.44 -8.31 11.75
N PRO A 6 -8.19 -7.57 12.58
CA PRO A 6 -9.64 -7.48 12.45
C PRO A 6 -10.05 -7.08 11.02
N GLU A 7 -11.18 -7.63 10.56
CA GLU A 7 -11.65 -7.40 9.18
C GLU A 7 -11.82 -5.92 8.83
N ASN A 8 -12.41 -5.16 9.73
CA ASN A 8 -12.61 -3.72 9.55
C ASN A 8 -11.28 -2.94 9.41
N ILE A 9 -10.24 -3.37 10.11
CA ILE A 9 -8.91 -2.75 10.06
C ILE A 9 -8.23 -3.10 8.73
N MET A 10 -8.25 -4.37 8.33
CA MET A 10 -7.69 -4.77 7.03
C MET A 10 -8.42 -4.07 5.87
N ARG A 11 -9.75 -3.94 5.92
CA ARG A 11 -10.52 -3.20 4.91
C ARG A 11 -10.15 -1.72 4.86
N LYS A 12 -9.94 -1.08 6.02
CA LYS A 12 -9.46 0.33 6.08
C LYS A 12 -8.06 0.46 5.48
N ALA A 13 -7.14 -0.45 5.81
CA ALA A 13 -5.79 -0.46 5.27
C ALA A 13 -5.79 -0.62 3.74
N VAL A 14 -6.51 -1.62 3.22
CA VAL A 14 -6.64 -1.86 1.78
C VAL A 14 -7.26 -0.65 1.07
N LYS A 15 -8.30 -0.05 1.63
CA LYS A 15 -8.92 1.16 1.09
C LYS A 15 -7.93 2.33 1.06
N GLY A 16 -7.18 2.55 2.14
CA GLY A 16 -6.13 3.58 2.20
C GLY A 16 -5.08 3.36 1.10
N ILE A 17 -4.58 2.14 0.98
CA ILE A 17 -3.60 1.77 -0.06
C ILE A 17 -4.18 2.01 -1.46
N SER A 18 -5.43 1.68 -1.73
CA SER A 18 -6.07 1.87 -3.04
C SER A 18 -6.14 3.33 -3.48
N TYR A 19 -6.23 4.26 -2.54
CA TYR A 19 -6.17 5.68 -2.85
C TYR A 19 -4.76 6.15 -3.19
N ILE A 20 -3.74 5.53 -2.62
CA ILE A 20 -2.32 5.86 -2.88
C ILE A 20 -1.83 5.12 -4.14
N ALA A 21 -2.45 4.02 -4.50
CA ALA A 21 -2.09 3.14 -5.62
C ALA A 21 -2.30 3.79 -7.00
N HIS A 22 -1.81 5.01 -7.18
CA HIS A 22 -1.86 5.74 -8.46
C HIS A 22 -0.58 6.58 -8.60
N PRO A 23 0.20 6.40 -9.67
CA PRO A 23 1.51 7.05 -9.83
C PRO A 23 1.49 8.56 -9.56
N LEU A 24 0.53 9.28 -10.15
CA LEU A 24 0.43 10.72 -9.95
C LEU A 24 0.12 11.11 -8.50
N ARG A 25 -0.73 10.33 -7.80
CA ARG A 25 -1.04 10.65 -6.39
C ARG A 25 0.16 10.41 -5.49
N LEU A 26 0.98 9.42 -5.78
CA LEU A 26 2.25 9.20 -5.08
C LEU A 26 3.21 10.37 -5.31
N ARG A 27 3.36 10.83 -6.55
CA ARG A 27 4.19 12.00 -6.90
C ARG A 27 3.70 13.27 -6.17
N ILE A 28 2.39 13.46 -6.07
CA ILE A 28 1.82 14.59 -5.32
C ILE A 28 2.16 14.49 -3.83
N LEU A 29 2.00 13.31 -3.22
CA LEU A 29 2.32 13.11 -1.81
C LEU A 29 3.81 13.32 -1.55
N GLU A 30 4.67 12.78 -2.39
CA GLU A 30 6.11 12.96 -2.28
C GLU A 30 6.52 14.44 -2.41
N TYR A 31 5.93 15.14 -3.38
CA TYR A 31 6.14 16.58 -3.52
C TYR A 31 5.74 17.35 -2.24
N LEU A 32 4.58 17.02 -1.66
CA LEU A 32 4.10 17.65 -0.43
C LEU A 32 4.96 17.27 0.79
N ASP A 33 5.50 16.06 0.86
CA ASP A 33 6.39 15.61 1.94
C ASP A 33 7.69 16.41 1.96
N VAL A 34 8.24 16.70 0.78
CA VAL A 34 9.49 17.44 0.64
C VAL A 34 9.29 18.96 0.77
N ASN A 35 8.24 19.50 0.16
CA ASN A 35 8.04 20.93 0.01
C ASN A 35 7.02 21.53 1.02
N GLY A 36 6.34 20.69 1.78
CA GLY A 36 5.28 21.09 2.71
C GLY A 36 4.05 21.64 2.00
N SER A 37 3.34 22.50 2.70
CA SER A 37 2.08 23.10 2.28
C SER A 37 2.20 23.82 0.93
N SER A 38 1.49 23.35 -0.10
CA SER A 38 1.66 23.83 -1.48
C SER A 38 0.34 24.09 -2.20
N SER A 39 0.33 25.07 -3.10
CA SER A 39 -0.83 25.39 -3.95
C SER A 39 -0.93 24.43 -5.15
N VAL A 40 -2.13 24.31 -5.74
CA VAL A 40 -2.33 23.51 -6.96
C VAL A 40 -1.36 23.93 -8.08
N SER A 41 -1.19 25.25 -8.28
CA SER A 41 -0.30 25.79 -9.31
C SER A 41 1.18 25.41 -9.07
N ALA A 42 1.63 25.40 -7.82
CA ALA A 42 2.98 24.98 -7.48
C ALA A 42 3.21 23.49 -7.77
N ILE A 43 2.25 22.64 -7.37
CA ILE A 43 2.27 21.21 -7.64
C ILE A 43 2.24 20.93 -9.15
N THR A 44 1.35 21.61 -9.88
CA THR A 44 1.21 21.52 -11.33
C THR A 44 2.54 21.83 -12.05
N LYS A 45 3.15 22.96 -11.67
CA LYS A 45 4.44 23.39 -12.23
C LYS A 45 5.55 22.38 -11.95
N ALA A 46 5.63 21.89 -10.71
CA ALA A 46 6.68 20.96 -10.29
C ALA A 46 6.56 19.58 -10.94
N LEU A 47 5.33 19.07 -11.09
CA LEU A 47 5.11 17.73 -11.61
C LEU A 47 4.95 17.69 -13.15
N GLY A 48 4.81 18.85 -13.82
CA GLY A 48 4.63 18.94 -15.27
C GLY A 48 3.31 18.34 -15.78
N GLU A 49 2.27 18.29 -14.91
CA GLU A 49 0.97 17.71 -15.25
C GLU A 49 -0.08 18.80 -15.46
N GLU A 50 -1.19 18.48 -16.10
CA GLU A 50 -2.29 19.42 -16.29
C GLU A 50 -2.96 19.78 -14.95
N GLN A 51 -3.28 21.05 -14.74
CA GLN A 51 -3.90 21.55 -13.51
C GLN A 51 -5.22 20.85 -13.17
N VAL A 52 -6.01 20.48 -14.18
CA VAL A 52 -7.28 19.76 -14.01
C VAL A 52 -7.03 18.37 -13.41
N ILE A 53 -6.02 17.66 -13.91
CA ILE A 53 -5.64 16.32 -13.43
C ILE A 53 -5.12 16.38 -11.99
N ILE A 54 -4.26 17.36 -11.67
CA ILE A 54 -3.78 17.60 -10.31
C ILE A 54 -4.95 17.92 -9.37
N SER A 55 -5.86 18.82 -9.78
CA SER A 55 -7.02 19.20 -8.95
C SER A 55 -7.95 18.03 -8.67
N GLN A 56 -8.21 17.17 -9.66
CA GLN A 56 -9.02 15.96 -9.49
C GLN A 56 -8.34 14.94 -8.56
N SER A 57 -7.03 14.79 -8.70
CA SER A 57 -6.24 13.91 -7.81
C SER A 57 -6.26 14.40 -6.38
N LEU A 58 -6.01 15.69 -6.14
CA LEU A 58 -6.07 16.33 -4.83
C LEU A 58 -7.47 16.25 -4.20
N LYS A 59 -8.54 16.39 -4.99
CA LYS A 59 -9.91 16.20 -4.52
C LYS A 59 -10.12 14.79 -3.98
N LYS A 60 -9.75 13.75 -4.74
CA LYS A 60 -9.84 12.34 -4.31
C LYS A 60 -8.99 12.08 -3.07
N MET A 61 -7.79 12.64 -3.00
CA MET A 61 -6.91 12.49 -1.86
C MET A 61 -7.49 13.17 -0.59
N ARG A 62 -8.15 14.31 -0.74
CA ARG A 62 -8.85 15.00 0.36
C ARG A 62 -10.06 14.19 0.84
N GLU A 63 -10.86 13.64 -0.08
CA GLU A 63 -11.99 12.74 0.27
C GLU A 63 -11.54 11.48 1.00
N ALA A 64 -10.29 11.06 0.78
CA ALA A 64 -9.64 9.95 1.48
C ALA A 64 -8.88 10.36 2.75
N ASN A 65 -8.97 11.63 3.16
CA ASN A 65 -8.20 12.20 4.27
C ASN A 65 -6.68 12.05 4.16
N LEU A 66 -6.13 11.90 2.95
CA LEU A 66 -4.68 11.85 2.70
C LEU A 66 -4.06 13.24 2.76
N VAL A 67 -4.82 14.24 2.28
CA VAL A 67 -4.41 15.64 2.31
C VAL A 67 -5.52 16.50 2.90
N ARG A 68 -5.12 17.56 3.61
CA ARG A 68 -5.98 18.63 4.12
C ARG A 68 -5.77 19.89 3.30
N THR A 69 -6.73 20.82 3.39
CA THR A 69 -6.63 22.12 2.74
C THR A 69 -6.57 23.24 3.76
N ASN A 70 -5.74 24.24 3.48
CA ASN A 70 -5.67 25.48 4.23
C ASN A 70 -5.84 26.65 3.25
N ARG A 71 -6.76 27.57 3.55
CA ARG A 71 -7.01 28.76 2.73
C ARG A 71 -6.17 29.93 3.25
N ARG A 72 -5.37 30.51 2.35
CA ARG A 72 -4.58 31.72 2.62
C ARG A 72 -4.95 32.78 1.58
N GLY A 73 -5.83 33.72 1.98
CA GLY A 73 -6.40 34.68 1.06
C GLY A 73 -7.27 34.04 -0.02
N ILE A 74 -6.92 34.26 -1.28
CA ILE A 74 -7.59 33.68 -2.45
C ILE A 74 -7.05 32.30 -2.84
N PHE A 75 -5.94 31.86 -2.24
CA PHE A 75 -5.27 30.62 -2.58
C PHE A 75 -5.65 29.49 -1.63
N ILE A 76 -5.76 28.27 -2.18
CA ILE A 76 -5.92 27.02 -1.43
C ILE A 76 -4.59 26.30 -1.44
N TYR A 77 -4.10 25.98 -0.26
CA TYR A 77 -2.90 25.18 -0.06
C TYR A 77 -3.29 23.78 0.41
N TYR A 78 -2.54 22.81 -0.03
CA TYR A 78 -2.70 21.42 0.33
C TYR A 78 -1.52 20.96 1.18
N ASP A 79 -1.81 20.13 2.17
CA ASP A 79 -0.86 19.61 3.13
C ASP A 79 -1.17 18.13 3.40
N ILE A 80 -0.18 17.33 3.75
CA ILE A 80 -0.42 15.94 4.15
C ILE A 80 -1.13 15.94 5.50
N CYS A 81 -2.14 15.08 5.69
CA CYS A 81 -2.78 14.90 6.98
C CYS A 81 -1.80 14.28 7.99
N GLU A 82 -1.72 14.83 9.20
CA GLU A 82 -0.81 14.37 10.28
C GLU A 82 -1.08 12.93 10.73
N GLU A 83 -2.31 12.45 10.51
CA GLU A 83 -2.71 11.07 10.79
C GLU A 83 -2.05 10.04 9.85
N TYR A 84 -1.54 10.51 8.69
CA TYR A 84 -0.73 9.71 7.79
C TYR A 84 0.76 9.97 8.08
N PRO A 85 1.38 9.16 8.92
CA PRO A 85 2.74 9.43 9.34
C PRO A 85 3.73 9.25 8.20
N ALA A 86 4.85 9.93 8.32
CA ALA A 86 6.09 9.71 7.55
C ALA A 86 6.46 8.21 7.36
N SER A 87 5.86 7.31 8.15
CA SER A 87 6.00 5.86 8.02
C SER A 87 5.49 5.30 6.69
N ILE A 88 4.46 5.89 6.05
CA ILE A 88 3.99 5.42 4.73
C ILE A 88 5.06 5.74 3.69
N PHE A 89 5.62 6.95 3.69
CA PHE A 89 6.70 7.33 2.78
C PHE A 89 7.96 6.55 3.06
N THR A 90 8.29 6.32 4.33
CA THR A 90 9.41 5.46 4.72
C THR A 90 9.19 4.03 4.25
N CYS A 91 7.96 3.52 4.34
CA CYS A 91 7.61 2.20 3.83
C CYS A 91 7.71 2.14 2.30
N LEU A 92 7.18 3.14 1.60
CA LEU A 92 7.24 3.24 0.13
C LEU A 92 8.70 3.41 -0.36
N ARG A 93 9.51 4.24 0.31
CA ARG A 93 10.94 4.39 0.00
C ARG A 93 11.73 3.10 0.24
N LYS A 94 11.47 2.39 1.34
CA LYS A 94 12.09 1.08 1.60
C LYS A 94 11.67 0.05 0.54
N LEU A 95 10.40 0.09 0.15
CA LEU A 95 9.85 -0.75 -0.91
C LEU A 95 10.60 -0.53 -2.23
N TYR A 96 10.75 0.72 -2.62
CA TYR A 96 11.47 1.11 -3.83
C TYR A 96 12.94 0.72 -3.78
N ALA A 97 13.64 1.01 -2.69
CA ALA A 97 15.04 0.66 -2.52
C ALA A 97 15.28 -0.86 -2.62
N MET A 98 14.35 -1.68 -2.11
CA MET A 98 14.42 -3.15 -2.22
C MET A 98 14.15 -3.68 -3.62
N MET A 99 13.42 -2.93 -4.45
CA MET A 99 13.08 -3.35 -5.83
C MET A 99 14.13 -2.92 -6.86
N THR A 100 14.92 -1.89 -6.57
CA THR A 100 15.82 -1.27 -7.54
C THR A 100 17.29 -1.46 -7.22
N ASP A 101 17.65 -2.08 -6.09
CA ASP A 101 19.01 -2.11 -5.52
C ASP A 101 19.66 -0.71 -5.39
N ASN A 102 18.87 0.35 -5.56
CA ASN A 102 19.31 1.74 -5.50
C ASN A 102 18.79 2.43 -4.24
N PHE A 103 19.73 2.84 -3.40
CA PHE A 103 19.47 3.52 -2.13
C PHE A 103 19.21 5.04 -2.26
N TYR A 104 19.37 5.58 -3.47
CA TYR A 104 19.27 7.03 -3.74
C TYR A 104 18.12 7.33 -4.69
N PHE A 105 17.17 8.13 -4.23
CA PHE A 105 16.19 8.80 -5.09
C PHE A 105 16.89 9.90 -5.88
N LEU A 106 17.00 9.73 -7.19
CA LEU A 106 17.30 10.83 -8.09
C LEU A 106 15.97 11.48 -8.51
N GLU A 107 15.94 12.81 -8.56
CA GLU A 107 14.75 13.63 -8.84
C GLU A 107 14.01 13.28 -10.15
N ASP A 108 14.69 12.63 -11.09
CA ASP A 108 14.13 12.22 -12.39
C ASP A 108 13.48 10.83 -12.41
N ASP A 109 13.70 9.97 -11.41
CA ASP A 109 13.28 8.56 -11.41
C ASP A 109 11.90 8.30 -10.77
N VAL A 110 11.24 9.33 -10.26
CA VAL A 110 9.90 9.23 -9.64
C VAL A 110 8.83 8.67 -10.58
N LYS A 111 9.09 8.65 -11.88
CA LYS A 111 8.20 8.08 -12.90
C LYS A 111 8.06 6.55 -12.86
N ALA A 112 8.98 5.86 -12.17
CA ALA A 112 9.07 4.40 -12.16
C ALA A 112 8.69 3.75 -10.82
N ILE A 113 8.16 4.49 -9.86
CA ILE A 113 8.28 4.18 -8.42
C ILE A 113 7.43 3.01 -7.91
N LEU A 114 6.36 2.67 -8.54
CA LEU A 114 5.64 1.43 -8.19
C LEU A 114 5.09 0.82 -9.47
N PRO A 115 5.46 -0.40 -9.80
CA PRO A 115 4.72 -1.15 -10.81
C PRO A 115 3.24 -1.08 -10.43
N SER A 116 2.39 -0.71 -11.40
CA SER A 116 0.93 -0.68 -11.24
C SER A 116 0.42 -1.96 -10.59
N ASP A 117 1.12 -3.05 -10.82
CA ASP A 117 0.80 -4.40 -10.37
C ASP A 117 0.96 -4.56 -8.86
N TYR A 118 1.98 -3.94 -8.24
CA TYR A 118 2.16 -3.99 -6.78
C TYR A 118 1.02 -3.28 -6.03
N THR A 119 0.66 -2.10 -6.50
CA THR A 119 -0.41 -1.31 -5.90
C THR A 119 -1.78 -1.95 -6.14
N MET A 120 -2.01 -2.57 -7.28
CA MET A 120 -3.22 -3.35 -7.56
C MET A 120 -3.33 -4.61 -6.70
N MET A 121 -2.21 -5.25 -6.36
CA MET A 121 -2.19 -6.39 -5.46
C MET A 121 -2.61 -5.97 -4.05
N THR A 122 -1.95 -4.96 -3.50
CA THR A 122 -2.18 -4.49 -2.12
C THR A 122 -3.53 -3.78 -1.94
N ALA A 123 -4.15 -3.31 -3.03
CA ALA A 123 -5.48 -2.71 -3.03
C ALA A 123 -6.64 -3.72 -3.05
N ASN A 124 -6.37 -5.02 -2.94
CA ASN A 124 -7.38 -6.07 -2.93
C ASN A 124 -7.43 -6.78 -1.57
N TYR A 125 -8.58 -6.73 -0.91
CA TYR A 125 -8.78 -7.29 0.42
C TYR A 125 -8.43 -8.78 0.52
N ASP A 126 -8.94 -9.60 -0.39
CA ASP A 126 -8.74 -11.06 -0.33
C ASP A 126 -7.27 -11.43 -0.59
N LYS A 127 -6.62 -10.77 -1.53
CA LYS A 127 -5.19 -10.94 -1.77
C LYS A 127 -4.37 -10.56 -0.53
N MET A 128 -4.70 -9.44 0.11
CA MET A 128 -4.03 -9.00 1.34
C MET A 128 -4.24 -9.98 2.49
N ARG A 129 -5.43 -10.57 2.62
CA ARG A 129 -5.69 -11.62 3.64
C ARG A 129 -4.88 -12.89 3.38
N ILE A 130 -4.71 -13.30 2.13
CA ILE A 130 -3.85 -14.44 1.77
C ILE A 130 -2.39 -14.12 2.14
N VAL A 131 -1.90 -12.94 1.79
CA VAL A 131 -0.52 -12.52 2.06
C VAL A 131 -0.28 -12.40 3.57
N GLU A 132 -1.22 -11.85 4.32
CA GLU A 132 -1.17 -11.78 5.78
C GLU A 132 -1.11 -13.18 6.40
N PHE A 133 -2.01 -14.07 6.00
CA PHE A 133 -2.08 -15.43 6.52
C PHE A 133 -0.77 -16.20 6.29
N LEU A 134 -0.23 -16.15 5.07
CA LEU A 134 1.06 -16.76 4.75
C LEU A 134 2.23 -16.10 5.50
N THR A 135 2.15 -14.79 5.79
CA THR A 135 3.19 -14.09 6.59
C THR A 135 3.21 -14.57 8.03
N LEU A 136 2.03 -14.79 8.62
CA LEU A 136 1.87 -15.17 10.03
C LEU A 136 2.06 -16.68 10.26
N CYS A 137 1.53 -17.51 9.36
CA CYS A 137 1.49 -18.96 9.50
C CYS A 137 2.60 -19.69 8.74
N GLY A 138 3.36 -18.97 7.87
CA GLY A 138 4.35 -19.58 6.99
C GLY A 138 3.72 -20.36 5.82
N PRO A 139 4.49 -21.30 5.22
CA PRO A 139 4.05 -22.06 4.06
C PRO A 139 2.80 -22.90 4.32
N GLN A 140 1.77 -22.80 3.44
CA GLN A 140 0.47 -23.45 3.62
C GLN A 140 -0.07 -23.99 2.29
N ASN A 141 -0.91 -25.03 2.34
CA ASN A 141 -1.68 -25.50 1.18
C ASN A 141 -2.98 -24.69 1.02
N VAL A 142 -3.66 -24.85 -0.14
CA VAL A 142 -4.89 -24.13 -0.46
C VAL A 142 -5.98 -24.33 0.60
N THR A 143 -6.16 -25.56 1.08
CA THR A 143 -7.20 -25.88 2.08
C THR A 143 -6.94 -25.15 3.41
N GLU A 144 -5.69 -25.13 3.86
CA GLU A 144 -5.27 -24.42 5.06
C GLU A 144 -5.50 -22.92 4.93
N ILE A 145 -5.15 -22.33 3.76
CA ILE A 145 -5.41 -20.91 3.48
C ILE A 145 -6.91 -20.62 3.48
N VAL A 146 -7.71 -21.43 2.78
CA VAL A 146 -9.19 -21.28 2.73
C VAL A 146 -9.78 -21.27 4.14
N ASN A 147 -9.39 -22.23 4.97
CA ASN A 147 -9.87 -22.32 6.35
C ASN A 147 -9.38 -21.15 7.20
N GLY A 148 -8.12 -20.74 7.03
CA GLY A 148 -7.50 -19.68 7.82
C GLY A 148 -8.05 -18.29 7.55
N ILE A 149 -8.49 -18.01 6.32
CA ILE A 149 -9.04 -16.69 5.96
C ILE A 149 -10.57 -16.68 5.82
N GLY A 150 -11.22 -17.84 5.95
CA GLY A 150 -12.68 -17.96 5.85
C GLY A 150 -13.22 -17.60 4.46
N SER A 151 -12.56 -18.03 3.38
CA SER A 151 -12.94 -17.70 2.00
C SER A 151 -13.27 -18.95 1.17
N GLU A 152 -13.76 -18.75 -0.06
CA GLU A 152 -14.08 -19.84 -0.98
C GLU A 152 -12.84 -20.39 -1.69
N GLN A 153 -12.75 -21.71 -1.84
CA GLN A 153 -11.59 -22.39 -2.45
C GLN A 153 -11.30 -21.90 -3.88
N LEU A 154 -12.33 -21.73 -4.69
CA LEU A 154 -12.16 -21.27 -6.07
C LEU A 154 -11.54 -19.88 -6.12
N LYS A 155 -12.02 -18.99 -5.29
CA LYS A 155 -11.55 -17.61 -5.16
C LYS A 155 -10.10 -17.55 -4.68
N VAL A 156 -9.78 -18.30 -3.62
CA VAL A 156 -8.41 -18.41 -3.09
C VAL A 156 -7.45 -18.95 -4.15
N SER A 157 -7.84 -20.02 -4.88
CA SER A 157 -7.03 -20.60 -5.94
C SER A 157 -6.74 -19.60 -7.07
N GLN A 158 -7.74 -18.81 -7.49
CA GLN A 158 -7.56 -17.76 -8.50
C GLN A 158 -6.62 -16.65 -8.03
N TYR A 159 -6.74 -16.22 -6.78
CA TYR A 159 -5.85 -15.20 -6.23
C TYR A 159 -4.43 -15.71 -6.03
N LEU A 160 -4.25 -16.95 -5.55
CA LEU A 160 -2.94 -17.58 -5.43
C LEU A 160 -2.23 -17.71 -6.78
N LYS A 161 -2.99 -18.05 -7.85
CA LYS A 161 -2.44 -18.07 -9.21
C LYS A 161 -1.93 -16.68 -9.59
N ARG A 162 -2.76 -15.63 -9.45
CA ARG A 162 -2.36 -14.24 -9.76
C ARG A 162 -1.17 -13.77 -8.91
N LEU A 163 -1.21 -14.00 -7.60
CA LEU A 163 -0.11 -13.66 -6.69
C LEU A 163 1.20 -14.37 -7.09
N LYS A 164 1.11 -15.59 -7.62
CA LYS A 164 2.27 -16.32 -8.13
C LYS A 164 2.75 -15.75 -9.45
N ASP A 165 1.85 -15.47 -10.39
CA ASP A 165 2.17 -14.87 -11.69
C ASP A 165 2.81 -13.47 -11.51
N ASP A 166 2.34 -12.71 -10.51
CA ASP A 166 2.87 -11.39 -10.12
C ASP A 166 4.15 -11.48 -9.24
N GLY A 167 4.65 -12.70 -8.93
CA GLY A 167 5.89 -12.91 -8.17
C GLY A 167 5.80 -12.70 -6.65
N PHE A 168 4.59 -12.55 -6.08
CA PHE A 168 4.37 -12.35 -4.65
C PHE A 168 4.39 -13.63 -3.84
N VAL A 169 4.02 -14.72 -4.47
CA VAL A 169 3.92 -16.04 -3.86
C VAL A 169 4.65 -17.05 -4.73
N ILE A 170 5.41 -17.91 -4.08
CA ILE A 170 5.99 -19.11 -4.71
C ILE A 170 5.17 -20.33 -4.36
N SER A 171 5.27 -21.37 -5.19
CA SER A 171 4.64 -22.64 -4.88
C SER A 171 5.60 -23.81 -5.12
N ARG A 172 5.54 -24.82 -4.25
CA ARG A 172 6.28 -26.08 -4.39
C ARG A 172 5.35 -27.26 -4.19
N ARG A 173 5.60 -28.34 -4.90
CA ARG A 173 4.87 -29.59 -4.70
C ARG A 173 5.49 -30.36 -3.53
N GLN A 174 4.63 -30.80 -2.61
CA GLN A 174 5.01 -31.63 -1.49
C GLN A 174 4.04 -32.82 -1.40
N GLY A 175 4.44 -33.96 -1.93
CA GLY A 175 3.56 -35.11 -2.10
C GLY A 175 2.36 -34.78 -3.00
N ARG A 176 1.15 -34.99 -2.49
CA ARG A 176 -0.11 -34.67 -3.19
C ARG A 176 -0.53 -33.20 -3.08
N PHE A 177 0.12 -32.41 -2.25
CA PHE A 177 -0.24 -31.02 -1.99
C PHE A 177 0.66 -30.06 -2.76
N VAL A 178 0.09 -28.89 -3.11
CA VAL A 178 0.83 -27.71 -3.54
C VAL A 178 0.89 -26.76 -2.35
N ILE A 179 2.10 -26.49 -1.89
CA ILE A 179 2.38 -25.58 -0.77
C ILE A 179 2.75 -24.22 -1.34
N TYR A 180 2.12 -23.19 -0.83
CA TYR A 180 2.35 -21.78 -1.18
C TYR A 180 3.10 -21.10 -0.06
N ASP A 181 4.02 -20.21 -0.42
CA ASP A 181 4.83 -19.43 0.50
C ASP A 181 5.02 -18.03 -0.06
N ILE A 182 5.26 -17.06 0.81
CA ILE A 182 5.56 -15.69 0.40
C ILE A 182 6.99 -15.62 -0.12
N THR A 183 7.19 -14.91 -1.24
CA THR A 183 8.52 -14.51 -1.67
C THR A 183 9.16 -13.62 -0.62
N GLN A 184 10.46 -13.86 -0.34
CA GLN A 184 11.24 -13.00 0.55
C GLN A 184 11.29 -11.58 -0.03
N GLY A 185 10.91 -10.58 0.75
CA GLY A 185 11.01 -9.20 0.31
C GLY A 185 9.90 -8.29 0.85
N VAL A 186 9.58 -7.31 0.03
CA VAL A 186 8.72 -6.16 0.29
C VAL A 186 7.34 -6.49 0.88
N HIS A 187 6.74 -7.62 0.51
CA HIS A 187 5.37 -7.97 0.87
C HIS A 187 5.22 -8.29 2.36
N LYS A 188 6.18 -9.02 2.90
CA LYS A 188 6.26 -9.31 4.32
C LYS A 188 6.40 -8.02 5.13
N THR A 189 7.21 -7.09 4.64
CA THR A 189 7.43 -5.79 5.29
C THR A 189 6.15 -4.94 5.34
N CYS A 190 5.33 -4.93 4.28
CA CYS A 190 4.07 -4.20 4.27
C CYS A 190 3.08 -4.73 5.30
N ILE A 191 2.88 -6.04 5.38
CA ILE A 191 2.01 -6.64 6.39
C ILE A 191 2.51 -6.31 7.79
N GLN A 192 3.80 -6.48 8.05
CA GLN A 192 4.40 -6.13 9.34
C GLN A 192 4.24 -4.65 9.71
N CYS A 193 4.33 -3.74 8.73
CA CYS A 193 4.07 -2.31 8.97
C CYS A 193 2.61 -2.05 9.36
N ILE A 194 1.65 -2.72 8.71
CA ILE A 194 0.23 -2.59 9.03
C ILE A 194 -0.04 -3.10 10.44
N HIS A 195 0.49 -4.27 10.80
CA HIS A 195 0.36 -4.85 12.13
C HIS A 195 0.96 -3.92 13.22
N LYS A 196 2.20 -3.50 13.07
CA LYS A 196 2.85 -2.55 14.00
C LYS A 196 2.06 -1.27 14.19
N ARG A 197 1.43 -0.78 13.13
CA ARG A 197 0.60 0.41 13.20
C ARG A 197 -0.69 0.15 13.96
N TYR A 198 -1.31 -0.99 13.73
CA TYR A 198 -2.50 -1.42 14.46
C TYR A 198 -2.23 -1.52 15.96
N ASP A 199 -1.19 -2.27 16.34
CA ASP A 199 -0.77 -2.43 17.74
C ASP A 199 -0.53 -1.07 18.43
N SER A 200 0.18 -0.16 17.74
CA SER A 200 0.44 1.20 18.24
C SER A 200 -0.82 2.06 18.42
N LEU A 201 -1.90 1.78 17.70
CA LEU A 201 -3.19 2.49 17.84
C LEU A 201 -4.05 1.86 18.93
N GLU A 202 -3.99 0.54 19.06
CA GLU A 202 -4.67 -0.20 20.12
C GLU A 202 -4.13 0.20 21.50
N ASP A 203 -2.80 0.29 21.64
CA ASP A 203 -2.13 0.75 22.87
C ASP A 203 -2.53 2.19 23.27
N LYS A 204 -2.93 3.02 22.30
CA LYS A 204 -3.38 4.41 22.53
C LYS A 204 -4.89 4.53 22.76
N GLY A 205 -5.63 3.43 22.79
CA GLY A 205 -7.09 3.42 22.96
C GLY A 205 -7.84 4.16 21.83
N ALA A 206 -7.31 4.12 20.61
CA ALA A 206 -7.85 4.85 19.46
C ALA A 206 -8.96 4.11 18.69
N PHE A 207 -9.58 3.06 19.29
CA PHE A 207 -10.69 2.27 18.73
C PHE A 207 -11.86 2.19 19.70
#